data_197c114c778a1dd9149cafb1186ed323
#
_entry.id   197c114c778a1dd9149cafb1186ed323
#
_cell.length_a   1.000
_cell.length_b   1.000
_cell.length_c   1.000
_cell.angle_alpha   90.00
_cell.angle_beta   90.00
_cell.angle_gamma   90.00
#
_symmetry.space_group_name_H-M   'P 1'
#
loop_
_entity.id
_entity.type
_entity.pdbx_description
1 polymer ?
#
loop_
_entity_poly.entity_id
_entity_poly.type
_entity_poly.pdbx_seq_one_letter_code
_entity_poly.pdbx_strand_id
1 'polypeptide(L)'
;ITTGMKNQSFDMEAAKAQGVTVCGAGGLGQPTAELTWAMILGLACHIPTHDNTMKDGGWQTKLNGMLQGKTLGVLGLGKLGSAVANVGKAFGMRVIAWSQNLKDERAAEIGAERDSKDELLAQSDYISIHLVLSDRSRGLIGPEDLALMKPTAYLVNTSRGPIVDQAALITALRDGQI
;
A
#
# COMPACT_ATOMS: atom_id res chain seq x y z
N ILE A 1 -26.41 -8.70 3.36
CA ILE A 1 -25.47 -7.79 4.02
C ILE A 1 -24.06 -8.08 3.48
N THR A 2 -23.31 -7.04 3.13
CA THR A 2 -21.92 -7.15 2.69
C THR A 2 -20.99 -6.38 3.62
N THR A 3 -19.74 -6.84 3.74
CA THR A 3 -18.69 -6.10 4.43
C THR A 3 -18.26 -4.88 3.58
N GLY A 4 -18.26 -3.70 4.18
CA GLY A 4 -18.01 -2.43 3.47
C GLY A 4 -19.27 -1.84 2.82
N MET A 5 -19.23 -0.52 2.65
CA MET A 5 -20.39 0.24 2.15
C MET A 5 -20.62 0.12 0.62
N LYS A 6 -19.60 -0.32 -0.12
CA LYS A 6 -19.66 -0.57 -1.56
C LYS A 6 -18.88 -1.84 -1.91
N ASN A 7 -19.53 -2.72 -2.66
CA ASN A 7 -18.89 -3.94 -3.16
C ASN A 7 -19.19 -4.05 -4.67
N GLN A 8 -18.13 -3.97 -5.48
CA GLN A 8 -18.26 -4.03 -6.95
C GLN A 8 -18.65 -5.42 -7.48
N SER A 9 -18.58 -6.45 -6.63
CA SER A 9 -18.98 -7.82 -7.01
C SER A 9 -20.49 -8.02 -6.98
N PHE A 10 -21.26 -7.05 -6.48
CA PHE A 10 -22.73 -7.10 -6.50
C PHE A 10 -23.30 -6.34 -7.71
N ASP A 11 -24.12 -7.04 -8.49
CA ASP A 11 -24.96 -6.42 -9.48
C ASP A 11 -26.16 -5.75 -8.77
N MET A 12 -26.03 -4.44 -8.55
CA MET A 12 -27.03 -3.66 -7.84
C MET A 12 -28.32 -3.48 -8.65
N GLU A 13 -28.23 -3.48 -9.99
CA GLU A 13 -29.43 -3.37 -10.86
C GLU A 13 -30.20 -4.67 -10.84
N ALA A 14 -29.53 -5.82 -10.94
CA ALA A 14 -30.19 -7.12 -10.80
C ALA A 14 -30.80 -7.29 -9.40
N ALA A 15 -30.12 -6.88 -8.34
CA ALA A 15 -30.66 -6.92 -6.99
C ALA A 15 -31.93 -6.09 -6.87
N LYS A 16 -31.93 -4.86 -7.40
CA LYS A 16 -33.10 -3.98 -7.41
C LYS A 16 -34.26 -4.57 -8.21
N ALA A 17 -33.99 -5.12 -9.39
CA ALA A 17 -34.98 -5.76 -10.24
C ALA A 17 -35.67 -6.96 -9.57
N GLN A 18 -34.97 -7.67 -8.71
CA GLN A 18 -35.45 -8.84 -7.94
C GLN A 18 -35.99 -8.46 -6.55
N GLY A 19 -36.08 -7.17 -6.21
CA GLY A 19 -36.57 -6.72 -4.90
C GLY A 19 -35.62 -7.09 -3.74
N VAL A 20 -34.35 -7.38 -4.02
CA VAL A 20 -33.36 -7.75 -2.99
C VAL A 20 -32.74 -6.49 -2.37
N THR A 21 -32.90 -6.35 -1.06
CA THR A 21 -32.25 -5.26 -0.31
C THR A 21 -30.79 -5.59 -0.02
N VAL A 22 -29.87 -4.76 -0.54
CA VAL A 22 -28.43 -4.87 -0.29
C VAL A 22 -27.99 -3.83 0.73
N CYS A 23 -27.47 -4.26 1.86
CA CYS A 23 -26.99 -3.39 2.92
C CYS A 23 -25.48 -3.56 3.10
N GLY A 24 -24.75 -2.45 3.16
CA GLY A 24 -23.33 -2.43 3.51
C GLY A 24 -23.15 -2.21 5.01
N ALA A 25 -22.18 -2.92 5.61
CA ALA A 25 -21.77 -2.67 6.98
C ALA A 25 -20.54 -1.74 6.99
N GLY A 26 -20.55 -0.74 7.87
CA GLY A 26 -19.37 0.08 8.12
C GLY A 26 -18.23 -0.75 8.72
N GLY A 27 -16.99 -0.43 8.34
CA GLY A 27 -15.79 -1.12 8.82
C GLY A 27 -14.88 -0.20 9.64
N LEU A 28 -14.13 -0.80 10.55
CA LEU A 28 -13.00 -0.15 11.22
C LEU A 28 -11.82 -0.12 10.24
N GLY A 29 -11.16 1.04 10.13
CA GLY A 29 -9.97 1.17 9.28
C GLY A 29 -8.70 0.62 9.92
N GLN A 30 -8.66 0.51 11.25
CA GLN A 30 -7.52 0.01 12.01
C GLN A 30 -6.92 -1.29 11.46
N PRO A 31 -7.68 -2.38 11.28
CA PRO A 31 -7.11 -3.66 10.83
C PRO A 31 -6.32 -3.57 9.52
N THR A 32 -6.75 -2.67 8.60
CA THR A 32 -6.02 -2.48 7.34
C THR A 32 -4.68 -1.77 7.56
N ALA A 33 -4.63 -0.76 8.43
CA ALA A 33 -3.37 -0.09 8.76
C ALA A 33 -2.42 -1.01 9.52
N GLU A 34 -2.94 -1.82 10.44
CA GLU A 34 -2.19 -2.83 11.18
C GLU A 34 -1.59 -3.89 10.23
N LEU A 35 -2.40 -4.42 9.29
CA LEU A 35 -1.92 -5.36 8.28
C LEU A 35 -0.83 -4.73 7.39
N THR A 36 -1.00 -3.47 7.00
CA THR A 36 0.01 -2.75 6.22
C THR A 36 1.35 -2.71 6.97
N TRP A 37 1.31 -2.37 8.26
CA TRP A 37 2.52 -2.33 9.09
C TRP A 37 3.09 -3.71 9.39
N ALA A 38 2.24 -4.73 9.56
CA ALA A 38 2.71 -6.10 9.68
C ALA A 38 3.49 -6.55 8.43
N MET A 39 3.02 -6.17 7.22
CA MET A 39 3.74 -6.44 5.97
C MET A 39 5.06 -5.65 5.88
N ILE A 40 5.04 -4.34 6.15
CA ILE A 40 6.25 -3.51 6.11
C ILE A 40 7.31 -4.03 7.08
N LEU A 41 6.93 -4.29 8.33
CA LEU A 41 7.85 -4.83 9.35
C LEU A 41 8.30 -6.25 9.01
N GLY A 42 7.40 -7.09 8.50
CA GLY A 42 7.73 -8.45 8.05
C GLY A 42 8.77 -8.46 6.95
N LEU A 43 8.68 -7.53 5.99
CA LEU A 43 9.66 -7.36 4.93
C LEU A 43 10.97 -6.78 5.46
N ALA A 44 10.92 -5.71 6.24
CA ALA A 44 12.10 -5.06 6.81
C ALA A 44 12.91 -5.99 7.72
N CYS A 45 12.23 -6.79 8.53
CA CYS A 45 12.86 -7.72 9.47
C CYS A 45 13.04 -9.13 8.91
N HIS A 46 12.78 -9.36 7.62
CA HIS A 46 12.89 -10.67 6.96
C HIS A 46 12.17 -11.82 7.70
N ILE A 47 11.04 -11.51 8.36
CA ILE A 47 10.31 -12.46 9.22
C ILE A 47 10.00 -13.78 8.51
N PRO A 48 9.45 -13.82 7.26
CA PRO A 48 9.18 -15.08 6.58
C PRO A 48 10.45 -15.91 6.33
N THR A 49 11.56 -15.26 5.99
CA THR A 49 12.85 -15.94 5.77
C THR A 49 13.36 -16.56 7.07
N HIS A 50 13.35 -15.80 8.16
CA HIS A 50 13.82 -16.28 9.46
C HIS A 50 12.93 -17.40 10.00
N ASP A 51 11.59 -17.29 9.86
CA ASP A 51 10.65 -18.34 10.28
C ASP A 51 10.94 -19.66 9.55
N ASN A 52 11.12 -19.62 8.22
CA ASN A 52 11.46 -20.82 7.43
C ASN A 52 12.83 -21.39 7.85
N THR A 53 13.84 -20.52 7.96
CA THR A 53 15.18 -20.97 8.39
C THR A 53 15.14 -21.67 9.76
N MET A 54 14.39 -21.13 10.72
CA MET A 54 14.26 -21.74 12.05
C MET A 54 13.52 -23.07 12.01
N LYS A 55 12.46 -23.18 11.18
CA LYS A 55 11.72 -24.47 11.00
C LYS A 55 12.59 -25.54 10.37
N ASP A 56 13.54 -25.16 9.52
CA ASP A 56 14.51 -26.07 8.89
C ASP A 56 15.71 -26.38 9.79
N GLY A 57 15.69 -25.97 11.05
CA GLY A 57 16.75 -26.25 12.04
C GLY A 57 17.96 -25.32 11.92
N GLY A 58 17.85 -24.25 11.13
CA GLY A 58 18.89 -23.23 10.97
C GLY A 58 18.81 -22.11 12.02
N TRP A 59 19.60 -21.08 11.82
CA TRP A 59 19.65 -19.87 12.67
C TRP A 59 19.60 -18.61 11.79
N GLN A 60 19.64 -17.45 12.41
CA GLN A 60 19.63 -16.15 11.73
C GLN A 60 20.66 -16.04 10.60
N THR A 61 20.19 -15.80 9.39
CA THR A 61 21.03 -15.71 8.17
C THR A 61 21.13 -14.29 7.62
N LYS A 62 20.24 -13.38 8.04
CA LYS A 62 20.18 -11.99 7.57
C LYS A 62 20.10 -11.04 8.75
N LEU A 63 20.65 -9.84 8.59
CA LEU A 63 20.42 -8.73 9.50
C LEU A 63 19.10 -8.04 9.14
N ASN A 64 18.36 -7.62 10.15
CA ASN A 64 17.12 -6.85 9.95
C ASN A 64 17.43 -5.50 9.31
N GLY A 65 16.55 -5.07 8.42
CA GLY A 65 16.54 -3.71 7.93
C GLY A 65 16.03 -2.75 9.00
N MET A 66 16.43 -1.50 8.90
CA MET A 66 16.02 -0.42 9.78
C MET A 66 15.06 0.51 9.04
N LEU A 67 13.98 0.94 9.69
CA LEU A 67 13.01 1.88 9.12
C LEU A 67 13.40 3.34 9.35
N GLN A 68 14.09 3.63 10.45
CA GLN A 68 14.54 4.98 10.76
C GLN A 68 15.40 5.56 9.63
N GLY A 69 15.08 6.77 9.20
CA GLY A 69 15.76 7.45 8.10
C GLY A 69 15.40 6.96 6.70
N LYS A 70 14.56 5.92 6.59
CA LYS A 70 14.00 5.46 5.31
C LYS A 70 12.81 6.32 4.88
N THR A 71 12.48 6.28 3.60
CA THR A 71 11.35 7.01 3.02
C THR A 71 10.16 6.09 2.82
N LEU A 72 9.00 6.50 3.36
CA LEU A 72 7.70 5.88 3.15
C LEU A 72 6.89 6.71 2.16
N GLY A 73 6.62 6.17 0.98
CA GLY A 73 5.71 6.73 0.00
C GLY A 73 4.28 6.25 0.25
N VAL A 74 3.34 7.18 0.40
CA VAL A 74 1.92 6.88 0.66
C VAL A 74 1.08 7.33 -0.52
N LEU A 75 0.59 6.38 -1.32
CA LEU A 75 -0.33 6.63 -2.42
C LEU A 75 -1.76 6.66 -1.88
N GLY A 76 -2.27 7.87 -1.60
CA GLY A 76 -3.58 8.10 -1.01
C GLY A 76 -3.54 8.47 0.46
N LEU A 77 -3.52 9.78 0.79
CA LEU A 77 -3.46 10.31 2.16
C LEU A 77 -4.87 10.54 2.77
N GLY A 78 -5.79 9.57 2.55
CA GLY A 78 -7.09 9.50 3.19
C GLY A 78 -7.00 8.97 4.63
N LYS A 79 -8.13 8.50 5.18
CA LYS A 79 -8.19 7.99 6.58
C LYS A 79 -7.14 6.90 6.84
N LEU A 80 -7.03 5.90 5.95
CA LEU A 80 -6.09 4.79 6.11
C LEU A 80 -4.65 5.21 5.86
N GLY A 81 -4.39 5.91 4.75
CA GLY A 81 -3.03 6.39 4.45
C GLY A 81 -2.49 7.32 5.51
N SER A 82 -3.33 8.18 6.11
CA SER A 82 -2.93 9.03 7.24
C SER A 82 -2.57 8.23 8.49
N ALA A 83 -3.31 7.16 8.79
CA ALA A 83 -2.99 6.26 9.90
C ALA A 83 -1.62 5.58 9.68
N VAL A 84 -1.38 5.07 8.46
CA VAL A 84 -0.09 4.45 8.10
C VAL A 84 1.05 5.49 8.14
N ALA A 85 0.84 6.68 7.60
CA ALA A 85 1.82 7.77 7.64
C ALA A 85 2.23 8.16 9.06
N ASN A 86 1.27 8.26 9.99
CA ASN A 86 1.54 8.59 11.39
C ASN A 86 2.43 7.55 12.09
N VAL A 87 2.21 6.26 11.82
CA VAL A 87 3.07 5.20 12.36
C VAL A 87 4.46 5.24 11.72
N GLY A 88 4.57 5.53 10.40
CA GLY A 88 5.85 5.71 9.73
C GLY A 88 6.71 6.81 10.36
N LYS A 89 6.10 7.94 10.69
CA LYS A 89 6.78 9.02 11.43
C LYS A 89 7.24 8.58 12.82
N ALA A 90 6.44 7.78 13.52
CA ALA A 90 6.83 7.25 14.82
C ALA A 90 8.05 6.32 14.74
N PHE A 91 8.26 5.65 13.60
CA PHE A 91 9.48 4.91 13.30
C PHE A 91 10.64 5.78 12.79
N GLY A 92 10.48 7.11 12.73
CA GLY A 92 11.51 8.02 12.26
C GLY A 92 11.71 8.00 10.74
N MET A 93 10.69 7.58 9.98
CA MET A 93 10.71 7.62 8.52
C MET A 93 10.37 9.03 8.00
N ARG A 94 10.96 9.42 6.88
CA ARG A 94 10.46 10.52 6.04
C ARG A 94 9.21 10.03 5.32
N VAL A 95 8.13 10.78 5.36
CA VAL A 95 6.87 10.41 4.70
C VAL A 95 6.59 11.33 3.53
N ILE A 96 6.49 10.76 2.34
CA ILE A 96 6.06 11.45 1.12
C ILE A 96 4.67 10.94 0.75
N ALA A 97 3.78 11.81 0.32
CA ALA A 97 2.43 11.43 -0.03
C ALA A 97 2.01 11.98 -1.39
N TRP A 98 1.23 11.20 -2.10
CA TRP A 98 0.58 11.59 -3.34
C TRP A 98 -0.86 11.09 -3.40
N SER A 99 -1.74 11.92 -3.89
CA SER A 99 -2.99 11.52 -4.53
C SER A 99 -3.44 12.64 -5.47
N GLN A 100 -4.29 12.31 -6.44
CA GLN A 100 -4.65 13.24 -7.50
C GLN A 100 -5.18 14.61 -7.02
N ASN A 101 -5.86 14.62 -5.88
CA ASN A 101 -6.46 15.82 -5.29
C ASN A 101 -5.83 16.19 -3.93
N LEU A 102 -4.64 15.68 -3.62
CA LEU A 102 -3.96 16.02 -2.37
C LEU A 102 -3.52 17.47 -2.40
N LYS A 103 -3.85 18.20 -1.37
CA LYS A 103 -3.40 19.58 -1.16
C LYS A 103 -2.21 19.61 -0.19
N ASP A 104 -1.36 20.62 -0.32
CA ASP A 104 -0.17 20.80 0.53
C ASP A 104 -0.55 20.93 2.00
N GLU A 105 -1.63 21.67 2.30
CA GLU A 105 -2.12 21.86 3.67
C GLU A 105 -2.49 20.52 4.32
N ARG A 106 -3.15 19.63 3.53
CA ARG A 106 -3.54 18.31 4.02
C ARG A 106 -2.34 17.40 4.27
N ALA A 107 -1.32 17.46 3.43
CA ALA A 107 -0.08 16.72 3.66
C ALA A 107 0.64 17.23 4.91
N ALA A 108 0.75 18.55 5.06
CA ALA A 108 1.37 19.20 6.21
C ALA A 108 0.66 18.88 7.54
N GLU A 109 -0.68 18.85 7.58
CA GLU A 109 -1.45 18.44 8.77
C GLU A 109 -1.04 17.04 9.28
N ILE A 110 -0.71 16.14 8.38
CA ILE A 110 -0.26 14.79 8.72
C ILE A 110 1.25 14.77 8.99
N GLY A 111 1.98 15.84 8.65
CA GLY A 111 3.43 15.88 8.69
C GLY A 111 4.07 15.01 7.61
N ALA A 112 3.44 14.92 6.45
CA ALA A 112 3.95 14.31 5.23
C ALA A 112 4.31 15.40 4.22
N GLU A 113 5.28 15.12 3.37
CA GLU A 113 5.61 15.95 2.22
C GLU A 113 4.71 15.57 1.05
N ARG A 114 4.11 16.55 0.37
CA ARG A 114 3.43 16.29 -0.90
C ARG A 114 4.43 16.33 -2.03
N ASP A 115 4.36 15.34 -2.92
CA ASP A 115 5.21 15.31 -4.10
C ASP A 115 4.43 14.80 -5.32
N SER A 116 5.06 14.76 -6.49
CA SER A 116 4.54 14.07 -7.67
C SER A 116 4.50 12.55 -7.45
N LYS A 117 3.72 11.84 -8.25
CA LYS A 117 3.70 10.37 -8.20
C LYS A 117 5.08 9.79 -8.52
N ASP A 118 5.72 10.34 -9.53
CA ASP A 118 7.00 9.85 -10.05
C ASP A 118 8.12 10.05 -9.02
N GLU A 119 8.18 11.23 -8.40
CA GLU A 119 9.15 11.52 -7.33
C GLU A 119 8.91 10.64 -6.09
N LEU A 120 7.63 10.44 -5.72
CA LEU A 120 7.30 9.52 -4.64
C LEU A 120 7.83 8.12 -4.93
N LEU A 121 7.60 7.58 -6.13
CA LEU A 121 8.06 6.25 -6.51
C LEU A 121 9.59 6.17 -6.52
N ALA A 122 10.27 7.17 -7.07
CA ALA A 122 11.72 7.20 -7.19
C ALA A 122 12.44 7.34 -5.83
N GLN A 123 11.86 8.08 -4.88
CA GLN A 123 12.51 8.37 -3.60
C GLN A 123 12.19 7.35 -2.50
N SER A 124 11.11 6.58 -2.62
CA SER A 124 10.62 5.72 -1.55
C SER A 124 11.42 4.42 -1.41
N ASP A 125 11.65 4.02 -0.17
CA ASP A 125 12.16 2.69 0.18
C ASP A 125 11.00 1.70 0.44
N TYR A 126 9.87 2.23 0.92
CA TYR A 126 8.61 1.50 1.11
C TYR A 126 7.48 2.31 0.49
N ILE A 127 6.66 1.67 -0.34
CA ILE A 127 5.52 2.29 -0.99
C ILE A 127 4.25 1.57 -0.53
N SER A 128 3.27 2.33 -0.04
CA SER A 128 2.01 1.77 0.44
C SER A 128 0.81 2.41 -0.25
N ILE A 129 -0.07 1.56 -0.80
CA ILE A 129 -1.23 1.99 -1.59
C ILE A 129 -2.50 2.00 -0.73
N HIS A 130 -3.15 3.17 -0.65
CA HIS A 130 -4.39 3.42 0.09
C HIS A 130 -5.44 4.17 -0.74
N LEU A 131 -5.47 3.89 -2.03
CA LEU A 131 -6.40 4.47 -2.98
C LEU A 131 -7.68 3.63 -3.12
N VAL A 132 -8.79 4.30 -3.40
CA VAL A 132 -10.03 3.62 -3.80
C VAL A 132 -9.91 3.18 -5.25
N LEU A 133 -10.29 1.94 -5.56
CA LEU A 133 -10.35 1.48 -6.95
C LEU A 133 -11.46 2.21 -7.71
N SER A 134 -11.08 2.81 -8.81
CA SER A 134 -11.95 3.51 -9.76
C SER A 134 -11.32 3.44 -11.14
N ASP A 135 -12.01 3.94 -12.17
CA ASP A 135 -11.44 4.01 -13.52
C ASP A 135 -10.13 4.81 -13.57
N ARG A 136 -10.00 5.83 -12.70
CA ARG A 136 -8.79 6.66 -12.61
C ARG A 136 -7.61 6.00 -11.87
N SER A 137 -7.87 5.00 -11.05
CA SER A 137 -6.84 4.32 -10.25
C SER A 137 -6.56 2.89 -10.70
N ARG A 138 -7.32 2.38 -11.65
CA ARG A 138 -7.07 1.08 -12.28
C ARG A 138 -5.79 1.17 -13.12
N GLY A 139 -4.84 0.27 -12.89
CA GLY A 139 -3.55 0.26 -13.58
C GLY A 139 -2.71 1.52 -13.32
N LEU A 140 -2.99 2.23 -12.22
CA LEU A 140 -2.27 3.47 -11.87
C LEU A 140 -0.77 3.24 -11.72
N ILE A 141 -0.37 2.07 -11.25
CA ILE A 141 1.02 1.66 -11.18
C ILE A 141 1.26 0.69 -12.33
N GLY A 142 1.80 1.23 -13.41
CA GLY A 142 2.14 0.50 -14.64
C GLY A 142 3.64 0.23 -14.77
N PRO A 143 4.08 -0.25 -15.95
CA PRO A 143 5.50 -0.61 -16.18
C PRO A 143 6.43 0.59 -16.01
N GLU A 144 6.04 1.77 -16.46
CA GLU A 144 6.85 2.98 -16.32
C GLU A 144 7.01 3.39 -14.84
N ASP A 145 5.95 3.24 -14.05
CA ASP A 145 5.96 3.52 -12.61
C ASP A 145 6.84 2.54 -11.84
N LEU A 146 6.75 1.25 -12.17
CA LEU A 146 7.61 0.23 -11.57
C LEU A 146 9.08 0.46 -11.91
N ALA A 147 9.38 0.97 -13.11
CA ALA A 147 10.73 1.33 -13.54
C ALA A 147 11.33 2.52 -12.77
N LEU A 148 10.51 3.39 -12.19
CA LEU A 148 10.97 4.51 -11.35
C LEU A 148 11.34 4.06 -9.92
N MET A 149 10.84 2.92 -9.46
CA MET A 149 11.09 2.45 -8.11
C MET A 149 12.55 2.07 -7.91
N LYS A 150 13.05 2.24 -6.69
CA LYS A 150 14.37 1.71 -6.33
C LYS A 150 14.40 0.19 -6.45
N PRO A 151 15.47 -0.43 -6.92
CA PRO A 151 15.57 -1.90 -6.97
C PRO A 151 15.45 -2.58 -5.60
N THR A 152 15.60 -1.81 -4.52
CA THR A 152 15.47 -2.27 -3.14
C THR A 152 14.15 -1.86 -2.49
N ALA A 153 13.26 -1.22 -3.25
CA ALA A 153 11.99 -0.75 -2.71
C ALA A 153 11.01 -1.91 -2.49
N TYR A 154 10.14 -1.74 -1.51
CA TYR A 154 9.03 -2.64 -1.26
C TYR A 154 7.71 -1.97 -1.61
N LEU A 155 6.86 -2.67 -2.36
CA LEU A 155 5.51 -2.24 -2.71
C LEU A 155 4.48 -3.03 -1.89
N VAL A 156 3.70 -2.33 -1.08
CA VAL A 156 2.62 -2.90 -0.24
C VAL A 156 1.27 -2.40 -0.71
N ASN A 157 0.39 -3.29 -1.11
CA ASN A 157 -0.96 -2.97 -1.55
C ASN A 157 -2.00 -3.69 -0.69
N THR A 158 -2.53 -3.00 0.31
CA THR A 158 -3.66 -3.45 1.14
C THR A 158 -5.01 -2.88 0.66
N SER A 159 -5.02 -2.22 -0.50
CA SER A 159 -6.23 -1.65 -1.10
C SER A 159 -6.90 -2.63 -2.06
N ARG A 160 -6.55 -2.56 -3.34
CA ARG A 160 -7.15 -3.40 -4.39
C ARG A 160 -6.10 -3.79 -5.43
N GLY A 161 -6.03 -5.08 -5.77
CA GLY A 161 -5.08 -5.61 -6.77
C GLY A 161 -5.03 -4.81 -8.08
N PRO A 162 -6.17 -4.53 -8.74
CA PRO A 162 -6.19 -3.84 -10.04
C PRO A 162 -5.68 -2.39 -10.06
N ILE A 163 -5.22 -1.82 -8.94
CA ILE A 163 -4.53 -0.53 -8.91
C ILE A 163 -3.11 -0.68 -9.50
N VAL A 164 -2.51 -1.85 -9.36
CA VAL A 164 -1.23 -2.20 -9.98
C VAL A 164 -1.50 -3.04 -11.23
N ASP A 165 -0.81 -2.74 -12.32
CA ASP A 165 -0.82 -3.60 -13.50
C ASP A 165 -0.13 -4.93 -13.15
N GLN A 166 -0.94 -6.00 -13.12
CA GLN A 166 -0.47 -7.31 -12.70
C GLN A 166 0.58 -7.89 -13.66
N ALA A 167 0.42 -7.69 -14.96
CA ALA A 167 1.36 -8.22 -15.94
C ALA A 167 2.72 -7.50 -15.83
N ALA A 168 2.69 -6.18 -15.72
CA ALA A 168 3.88 -5.37 -15.50
C ALA A 168 4.60 -5.73 -14.19
N LEU A 169 3.84 -5.91 -13.09
CA LEU A 169 4.42 -6.32 -11.81
C LEU A 169 5.11 -7.68 -11.89
N ILE A 170 4.48 -8.68 -12.53
CA ILE A 170 5.08 -10.00 -12.71
C ILE A 170 6.37 -9.91 -13.51
N THR A 171 6.41 -9.10 -14.57
CA THR A 171 7.61 -8.88 -15.37
C THR A 171 8.71 -8.21 -14.53
N ALA A 172 8.40 -7.12 -13.85
CA ALA A 172 9.35 -6.41 -13.00
C ALA A 172 10.00 -7.31 -11.92
N LEU A 173 9.18 -8.16 -11.27
CA LEU A 173 9.66 -9.12 -10.27
C LEU A 173 10.53 -10.23 -10.86
N ARG A 174 10.17 -10.75 -12.03
CA ARG A 174 10.96 -11.80 -12.72
C ARG A 174 12.30 -11.28 -13.19
N ASP A 175 12.35 -10.04 -13.65
CA ASP A 175 13.55 -9.39 -14.17
C ASP A 175 14.43 -8.81 -13.05
N GLY A 176 13.99 -8.92 -11.79
CA GLY A 176 14.71 -8.38 -10.64
C GLY A 176 14.81 -6.85 -10.64
N GLN A 177 13.83 -6.19 -11.24
CA GLN A 177 13.78 -4.72 -11.31
C GLN A 177 13.40 -4.10 -9.98
N ILE A 178 12.54 -4.80 -9.21
CA ILE A 178 12.09 -4.45 -7.85
C ILE A 178 12.07 -5.69 -6.97
#